data_cda5e972baa2927a7b6c58d98a288c72
#
_entry.id   cda5e972baa2927a7b6c58d98a288c72
#
_cell.length_a   1.000
_cell.length_b   1.000
_cell.length_c   1.000
_cell.angle_alpha   90.00
_cell.angle_beta   90.00
_cell.angle_gamma   90.00
#
_symmetry.space_group_name_H-M   'P 1'
#
loop_
_entity.id
_entity.type
_entity.pdbx_description
1 polymer ?
#
loop_
_entity_poly.entity_id
_entity_poly.type
_entity_poly.pdbx_seq_one_letter_code
_entity_poly.pdbx_strand_id
1 'polypeptide(L)'
;MKKSGKFILMLIITSLFATSCSKSTTGQPYATQKDNAWSRNACGAFSMAYYLAETNQISSSDVAKTAKKIYKKIKFDPSAGFGDYSDPFKIIRESAQYAGTVSFKMNLSAPQTPGEKLMKMLFDYVGADGSQFEDITDLGTALAQDEYVIEIVVPRAGVDLASPMNNPLHYVLTYWKDGTLYTLDPARGKEEPRQNFIDGTTTKWSFCNSGIFLKK
;
A
#
# COMPACT_ATOMS: atom_id res chain seq x y z
N MET A 1 -56.84 -20.19 -49.35
CA MET A 1 -56.45 -19.49 -48.09
C MET A 1 -55.24 -20.21 -47.51
N LYS A 2 -54.04 -19.61 -47.67
CA LYS A 2 -52.76 -20.15 -47.15
C LYS A 2 -52.43 -19.40 -45.87
N LYS A 3 -52.39 -20.08 -44.70
CA LYS A 3 -51.89 -19.54 -43.42
C LYS A 3 -50.38 -19.70 -43.39
N SER A 4 -49.67 -18.56 -43.41
CA SER A 4 -48.24 -18.48 -43.20
C SER A 4 -47.96 -18.50 -41.73
N GLY A 5 -47.35 -19.57 -41.24
CA GLY A 5 -46.82 -19.67 -39.87
C GLY A 5 -45.44 -19.05 -39.79
N LYS A 6 -45.29 -17.95 -39.04
CA LYS A 6 -43.97 -17.36 -38.71
C LYS A 6 -43.38 -18.16 -37.56
N PHE A 7 -42.27 -18.87 -37.84
CA PHE A 7 -41.40 -19.44 -36.81
C PHE A 7 -40.54 -18.30 -36.24
N ILE A 8 -40.75 -17.93 -34.99
CA ILE A 8 -39.87 -17.08 -34.24
C ILE A 8 -38.76 -17.96 -33.64
N LEU A 9 -37.59 -17.87 -34.25
CA LEU A 9 -36.37 -18.47 -33.71
C LEU A 9 -35.87 -17.64 -32.54
N MET A 10 -36.17 -18.10 -31.32
CA MET A 10 -35.68 -17.47 -30.08
C MET A 10 -34.22 -17.87 -29.87
N LEU A 11 -33.30 -16.99 -30.25
CA LEU A 11 -31.85 -17.15 -30.00
C LEU A 11 -31.59 -16.92 -28.50
N ILE A 12 -31.45 -18.01 -27.75
CA ILE A 12 -30.98 -17.94 -26.36
C ILE A 12 -29.47 -17.73 -26.41
N ILE A 13 -29.04 -16.46 -26.24
CA ILE A 13 -27.65 -16.13 -26.01
C ILE A 13 -27.37 -16.44 -24.54
N THR A 14 -26.88 -17.65 -24.27
CA THR A 14 -26.25 -17.98 -23.00
C THR A 14 -24.89 -17.27 -22.95
N SER A 15 -24.88 -16.06 -22.37
CA SER A 15 -23.64 -15.39 -21.97
C SER A 15 -23.00 -16.23 -20.88
N LEU A 16 -22.02 -17.05 -21.26
CA LEU A 16 -21.06 -17.61 -20.31
C LEU A 16 -20.27 -16.44 -19.72
N PHE A 17 -20.72 -15.93 -18.58
CA PHE A 17 -19.85 -15.22 -17.67
C PHE A 17 -18.84 -16.24 -17.17
N ALA A 18 -17.69 -16.31 -17.82
CA ALA A 18 -16.51 -16.88 -17.23
C ALA A 18 -16.13 -15.97 -16.07
N THR A 19 -16.70 -16.22 -14.90
CA THR A 19 -16.14 -15.79 -13.64
C THR A 19 -14.77 -16.48 -13.55
N SER A 20 -13.74 -15.78 -14.02
CA SER A 20 -12.37 -16.11 -13.69
C SER A 20 -12.24 -15.86 -12.18
N CYS A 21 -12.63 -16.86 -11.41
CA CYS A 21 -12.25 -16.96 -10.00
C CYS A 21 -10.73 -17.15 -10.03
N SER A 22 -9.98 -16.04 -10.04
CA SER A 22 -8.55 -16.09 -9.78
C SER A 22 -8.44 -16.59 -8.35
N LYS A 23 -8.13 -17.88 -8.18
CA LYS A 23 -7.72 -18.41 -6.90
C LYS A 23 -6.56 -17.55 -6.44
N SER A 24 -6.80 -16.67 -5.45
CA SER A 24 -5.73 -16.17 -4.61
C SER A 24 -4.93 -17.40 -4.19
N THR A 25 -3.72 -17.53 -4.69
CA THR A 25 -2.81 -18.59 -4.27
C THR A 25 -2.33 -18.22 -2.87
N THR A 26 -3.19 -18.51 -1.89
CA THR A 26 -2.85 -18.39 -0.48
C THR A 26 -1.59 -19.20 -0.22
N GLY A 27 -0.46 -18.49 -0.02
CA GLY A 27 0.76 -19.13 0.45
C GLY A 27 2.03 -18.99 -0.41
N GLN A 28 1.97 -18.47 -1.64
CA GLN A 28 3.21 -18.17 -2.37
C GLN A 28 3.71 -16.78 -1.95
N PRO A 29 4.95 -16.69 -1.45
CA PRO A 29 5.53 -15.40 -1.07
C PRO A 29 5.68 -14.54 -2.33
N TYR A 30 5.31 -13.27 -2.23
CA TYR A 30 5.61 -12.28 -3.26
C TYR A 30 7.12 -12.06 -3.38
N ALA A 31 7.57 -11.59 -4.54
CA ALA A 31 8.93 -11.08 -4.70
C ALA A 31 9.21 -9.97 -3.67
N THR A 32 10.40 -9.98 -3.08
CA THR A 32 10.77 -9.07 -1.99
C THR A 32 11.73 -7.97 -2.43
N GLN A 33 11.79 -6.89 -1.66
CA GLN A 33 12.80 -5.85 -1.87
C GLN A 33 14.24 -6.35 -1.60
N LYS A 34 14.42 -7.52 -1.00
CA LYS A 34 15.75 -8.10 -0.72
C LYS A 34 16.32 -8.93 -1.87
N ASP A 35 15.49 -9.31 -2.84
CA ASP A 35 15.85 -10.23 -3.90
C ASP A 35 16.79 -9.61 -4.95
N ASN A 36 16.95 -8.29 -4.96
CA ASN A 36 17.74 -7.56 -5.93
C ASN A 36 18.55 -6.42 -5.31
N ALA A 37 19.75 -6.17 -5.82
CA ALA A 37 20.62 -5.09 -5.33
C ALA A 37 19.97 -3.68 -5.45
N TRP A 38 19.15 -3.44 -6.48
CA TRP A 38 18.49 -2.16 -6.74
C TRP A 38 17.32 -1.87 -5.77
N SER A 39 16.82 -2.87 -5.08
CA SER A 39 15.52 -2.79 -4.39
C SER A 39 15.59 -2.56 -2.88
N ARG A 40 16.78 -2.41 -2.32
CA ARG A 40 16.99 -2.25 -0.85
C ARG A 40 16.10 -1.18 -0.22
N ASN A 41 15.92 -0.05 -0.92
CA ASN A 41 15.18 1.12 -0.44
C ASN A 41 13.84 1.30 -1.20
N ALA A 42 13.37 0.24 -1.86
CA ALA A 42 12.20 0.28 -2.74
C ALA A 42 10.91 -0.19 -2.05
N CYS A 43 10.83 -0.17 -0.70
CA CYS A 43 9.66 -0.66 0.04
C CYS A 43 8.35 0.01 -0.40
N GLY A 44 8.34 1.33 -0.61
CA GLY A 44 7.17 2.02 -1.14
C GLY A 44 6.73 1.52 -2.52
N ALA A 45 7.70 1.24 -3.41
CA ALA A 45 7.40 0.70 -4.74
C ALA A 45 6.86 -0.74 -4.70
N PHE A 46 7.38 -1.56 -3.79
CA PHE A 46 6.86 -2.91 -3.59
C PHE A 46 5.48 -2.88 -2.96
N SER A 47 5.22 -2.02 -1.97
CA SER A 47 3.87 -1.85 -1.39
C SER A 47 2.84 -1.44 -2.45
N MET A 48 3.20 -0.53 -3.37
CA MET A 48 2.35 -0.20 -4.52
C MET A 48 2.16 -1.39 -5.46
N ALA A 49 3.22 -2.14 -5.79
CA ALA A 49 3.10 -3.30 -6.67
C ALA A 49 2.27 -4.42 -6.04
N TYR A 50 2.31 -4.58 -4.72
CA TYR A 50 1.43 -5.49 -4.00
C TYR A 50 -0.03 -5.03 -4.07
N TYR A 51 -0.31 -3.74 -3.88
CA TYR A 51 -1.65 -3.20 -4.11
C TYR A 51 -2.18 -3.54 -5.50
N LEU A 52 -1.36 -3.38 -6.53
CA LEU A 52 -1.74 -3.72 -7.91
C LEU A 52 -2.01 -5.23 -8.08
N ALA A 53 -1.24 -6.08 -7.41
CA ALA A 53 -1.46 -7.52 -7.45
C ALA A 53 -2.73 -7.93 -6.67
N GLU A 54 -2.93 -7.41 -5.46
CA GLU A 54 -4.12 -7.68 -4.63
C GLU A 54 -5.41 -7.18 -5.28
N THR A 55 -5.33 -6.11 -6.08
CA THR A 55 -6.47 -5.58 -6.85
C THR A 55 -6.60 -6.20 -8.26
N ASN A 56 -5.81 -7.24 -8.59
CA ASN A 56 -5.79 -7.94 -9.87
C ASN A 56 -5.48 -7.03 -11.09
N GLN A 57 -4.70 -5.96 -10.90
CA GLN A 57 -4.23 -5.10 -11.98
C GLN A 57 -2.93 -5.63 -12.62
N ILE A 58 -2.19 -6.44 -11.87
CA ILE A 58 -1.02 -7.19 -12.36
C ILE A 58 -1.04 -8.61 -11.79
N SER A 59 -0.26 -9.52 -12.39
CA SER A 59 -0.02 -10.84 -11.81
C SER A 59 0.97 -10.78 -10.65
N SER A 60 0.91 -11.72 -9.72
CA SER A 60 1.88 -11.83 -8.61
C SER A 60 3.32 -12.01 -9.12
N SER A 61 3.51 -12.66 -10.26
CA SER A 61 4.82 -12.84 -10.90
C SER A 61 5.40 -11.53 -11.47
N ASP A 62 4.58 -10.53 -11.74
CA ASP A 62 5.01 -9.23 -12.27
C ASP A 62 5.38 -8.21 -11.18
N VAL A 63 5.20 -8.54 -9.91
CA VAL A 63 5.45 -7.63 -8.77
C VAL A 63 6.84 -7.01 -8.82
N ALA A 64 7.91 -7.80 -8.92
CA ALA A 64 9.27 -7.27 -8.95
C ALA A 64 9.53 -6.35 -10.15
N LYS A 65 9.03 -6.72 -11.32
CA LYS A 65 9.16 -5.92 -12.55
C LYS A 65 8.40 -4.60 -12.45
N THR A 66 7.20 -4.64 -11.88
CA THR A 66 6.36 -3.47 -11.67
C THR A 66 6.96 -2.56 -10.60
N ALA A 67 7.39 -3.12 -9.46
CA ALA A 67 8.07 -2.38 -8.42
C ALA A 67 9.31 -1.63 -8.95
N LYS A 68 10.10 -2.27 -9.83
CA LYS A 68 11.26 -1.61 -10.47
C LYS A 68 10.89 -0.41 -11.32
N LYS A 69 9.76 -0.47 -12.04
CA LYS A 69 9.26 0.66 -12.84
C LYS A 69 8.78 1.80 -11.95
N ILE A 70 8.00 1.47 -10.92
CA ILE A 70 7.46 2.42 -9.95
C ILE A 70 8.61 3.11 -9.20
N TYR A 71 9.58 2.33 -8.70
CA TYR A 71 10.71 2.86 -7.91
C TYR A 71 11.48 3.96 -8.63
N LYS A 72 11.71 3.83 -9.94
CA LYS A 72 12.37 4.86 -10.74
C LYS A 72 11.64 6.21 -10.71
N LYS A 73 10.33 6.20 -10.49
CA LYS A 73 9.48 7.40 -10.47
C LYS A 73 9.34 7.99 -9.06
N ILE A 74 9.33 7.12 -8.02
CA ILE A 74 9.00 7.54 -6.65
C ILE A 74 10.22 7.73 -5.73
N LYS A 75 11.42 7.36 -6.14
CA LYS A 75 12.61 7.62 -5.32
C LYS A 75 12.86 9.12 -5.19
N PHE A 76 13.45 9.53 -4.07
CA PHE A 76 13.89 10.89 -3.90
C PHE A 76 14.85 11.32 -5.01
N ASP A 77 14.87 12.62 -5.26
CA ASP A 77 15.90 13.19 -6.12
C ASP A 77 17.25 13.06 -5.38
N PRO A 78 18.33 12.61 -6.04
CA PRO A 78 19.64 12.50 -5.41
C PRO A 78 20.14 13.81 -4.78
N SER A 79 19.72 14.96 -5.34
CA SER A 79 20.06 16.29 -4.81
C SER A 79 19.35 16.63 -3.50
N ALA A 80 18.27 15.92 -3.14
CA ALA A 80 17.50 16.17 -1.93
C ALA A 80 18.19 15.66 -0.63
N GLY A 81 19.29 14.91 -0.75
CA GLY A 81 20.04 14.42 0.40
C GLY A 81 19.44 13.19 1.13
N PHE A 82 18.29 12.69 0.68
CA PHE A 82 17.59 11.54 1.29
C PHE A 82 18.01 10.17 0.72
N GLY A 83 19.05 10.13 -0.10
CA GLY A 83 19.48 8.90 -0.75
C GLY A 83 18.40 8.31 -1.69
N ASP A 84 18.47 7.00 -1.86
CA ASP A 84 17.58 6.27 -2.79
C ASP A 84 16.27 5.78 -2.12
N TYR A 85 15.79 6.45 -1.07
CA TYR A 85 14.52 6.08 -0.42
C TYR A 85 13.30 6.47 -1.26
N SER A 86 12.17 5.82 -0.99
CA SER A 86 10.89 6.17 -1.62
C SER A 86 10.31 7.45 -1.00
N ASP A 87 9.97 8.42 -1.85
CA ASP A 87 9.37 9.70 -1.47
C ASP A 87 7.85 9.53 -1.29
N PRO A 88 7.28 9.79 -0.12
CA PRO A 88 5.86 9.61 0.15
C PRO A 88 4.97 10.48 -0.76
N PHE A 89 5.38 11.69 -1.12
CA PHE A 89 4.62 12.56 -2.00
C PHE A 89 4.61 12.04 -3.45
N LYS A 90 5.71 11.44 -3.88
CA LYS A 90 5.77 10.79 -5.19
C LYS A 90 4.97 9.49 -5.19
N ILE A 91 4.90 8.76 -4.05
CA ILE A 91 4.02 7.59 -3.91
C ILE A 91 2.57 8.03 -4.08
N ILE A 92 2.12 9.09 -3.39
CA ILE A 92 0.75 9.62 -3.51
C ILE A 92 0.42 9.92 -4.98
N ARG A 93 1.29 10.69 -5.67
CA ARG A 93 1.08 11.07 -7.08
C ARG A 93 1.06 9.88 -8.04
N GLU A 94 1.98 8.94 -7.84
CA GLU A 94 2.04 7.73 -8.69
C GLU A 94 0.85 6.83 -8.43
N SER A 95 0.41 6.69 -7.16
CA SER A 95 -0.77 5.89 -6.79
C SER A 95 -2.05 6.36 -7.45
N ALA A 96 -2.20 7.68 -7.68
CA ALA A 96 -3.36 8.25 -8.36
C ALA A 96 -3.53 7.79 -9.82
N GLN A 97 -2.52 7.14 -10.41
CA GLN A 97 -2.63 6.53 -11.74
C GLN A 97 -3.32 5.16 -11.71
N TYR A 98 -3.44 4.54 -10.54
CA TYR A 98 -3.87 3.15 -10.37
C TYR A 98 -5.07 2.98 -9.43
N ALA A 99 -5.31 3.94 -8.54
CA ALA A 99 -6.42 3.96 -7.60
C ALA A 99 -7.45 5.01 -8.01
N GLY A 100 -8.73 4.74 -7.76
CA GLY A 100 -9.82 5.69 -8.00
C GLY A 100 -9.76 6.90 -7.06
N THR A 101 -9.38 6.67 -5.80
CA THR A 101 -9.09 7.73 -4.82
C THR A 101 -7.80 7.44 -4.08
N VAL A 102 -7.09 8.52 -3.75
CA VAL A 102 -5.86 8.50 -2.95
C VAL A 102 -5.96 9.61 -1.93
N SER A 103 -5.79 9.28 -0.65
CA SER A 103 -5.68 10.27 0.42
C SER A 103 -4.51 9.93 1.34
N PHE A 104 -3.96 10.91 2.03
CA PHE A 104 -3.01 10.69 3.08
C PHE A 104 -3.66 10.98 4.43
N LYS A 105 -3.58 10.02 5.35
CA LYS A 105 -4.16 10.16 6.69
C LYS A 105 -3.09 9.92 7.74
N MET A 106 -3.12 10.71 8.82
CA MET A 106 -2.21 10.57 9.96
C MET A 106 -2.80 11.19 11.22
N ASN A 107 -2.27 10.84 12.38
CA ASN A 107 -2.62 11.47 13.64
C ASN A 107 -1.90 12.83 13.75
N LEU A 108 -2.60 13.90 13.37
CA LEU A 108 -2.10 15.27 13.36
C LEU A 108 -2.36 16.01 14.66
N SER A 109 -3.58 15.86 15.19
CA SER A 109 -4.06 16.69 16.31
C SER A 109 -3.54 16.21 17.66
N ALA A 110 -3.29 14.93 17.85
CA ALA A 110 -2.91 14.36 19.13
C ALA A 110 -1.86 13.22 19.04
N PRO A 111 -0.68 13.44 18.44
CA PRO A 111 0.32 12.39 18.29
C PRO A 111 0.83 11.93 19.67
N GLN A 112 0.59 10.66 19.97
CA GLN A 112 0.91 10.06 21.28
C GLN A 112 2.27 9.34 21.26
N THR A 113 2.50 8.53 20.25
CA THR A 113 3.71 7.69 20.14
C THR A 113 4.89 8.49 19.57
N PRO A 114 6.15 8.08 19.86
CA PRO A 114 7.32 8.68 19.23
C PRO A 114 7.25 8.64 17.68
N GLY A 115 6.68 7.55 17.11
CA GLY A 115 6.51 7.42 15.67
C GLY A 115 5.55 8.46 15.08
N GLU A 116 4.40 8.69 15.72
CA GLU A 116 3.44 9.72 15.31
C GLU A 116 4.05 11.13 15.42
N LYS A 117 4.78 11.40 16.50
CA LYS A 117 5.50 12.66 16.67
C LYS A 117 6.55 12.88 15.57
N LEU A 118 7.29 11.82 15.23
CA LEU A 118 8.25 11.87 14.13
C LEU A 118 7.55 12.20 12.82
N MET A 119 6.44 11.52 12.51
CA MET A 119 5.70 11.76 11.27
C MET A 119 5.20 13.21 11.19
N LYS A 120 4.62 13.72 12.27
CA LYS A 120 4.22 15.13 12.34
C LYS A 120 5.39 16.08 12.08
N MET A 121 6.54 15.88 12.74
CA MET A 121 7.72 16.70 12.53
C MET A 121 8.24 16.66 11.10
N LEU A 122 8.24 15.47 10.46
CA LEU A 122 8.66 15.33 9.07
C LEU A 122 7.73 16.09 8.11
N PHE A 123 6.41 16.02 8.34
CA PHE A 123 5.44 16.75 7.52
C PHE A 123 5.50 18.27 7.74
N ASP A 124 5.67 18.72 8.98
CA ASP A 124 5.89 20.13 9.29
C ASP A 124 7.18 20.65 8.61
N TYR A 125 8.26 19.85 8.62
CA TYR A 125 9.54 20.20 8.01
C TYR A 125 9.45 20.38 6.47
N VAL A 126 8.72 19.52 5.79
CA VAL A 126 8.57 19.62 4.32
C VAL A 126 7.57 20.69 3.90
N GLY A 127 6.96 21.41 4.86
CA GLY A 127 5.99 22.46 4.59
C GLY A 127 4.70 21.92 3.97
N ALA A 128 4.34 20.69 4.27
CA ALA A 128 3.11 20.09 3.81
C ALA A 128 1.92 20.86 4.42
N ASP A 129 1.04 21.37 3.55
CA ASP A 129 -0.19 22.00 3.99
C ASP A 129 -1.10 20.96 4.65
N GLY A 130 -1.37 21.11 5.95
CA GLY A 130 -2.22 20.21 6.70
C GLY A 130 -3.63 20.01 6.10
N SER A 131 -4.07 20.92 5.21
CA SER A 131 -5.32 20.78 4.47
C SER A 131 -5.32 19.62 3.46
N GLN A 132 -4.15 19.09 3.12
CA GLN A 132 -4.00 17.93 2.20
C GLN A 132 -4.08 16.59 2.94
N PHE A 133 -4.19 16.59 4.26
CA PHE A 133 -4.18 15.41 5.09
C PHE A 133 -5.44 15.29 5.92
N GLU A 134 -5.94 14.07 6.04
CA GLU A 134 -7.04 13.77 6.95
C GLU A 134 -6.46 13.41 8.33
N ASP A 135 -7.00 14.04 9.38
CA ASP A 135 -6.63 13.71 10.77
C ASP A 135 -7.36 12.45 11.22
N ILE A 136 -6.62 11.48 11.73
CA ILE A 136 -7.14 10.22 12.24
C ILE A 136 -6.53 9.89 13.59
N THR A 137 -7.28 9.26 14.46
CA THR A 137 -6.79 8.79 15.77
C THR A 137 -6.19 7.39 15.71
N ASP A 138 -6.73 6.52 14.85
CA ASP A 138 -6.25 5.14 14.66
C ASP A 138 -6.46 4.73 13.20
N LEU A 139 -5.39 4.26 12.57
CA LEU A 139 -5.39 3.89 11.17
C LEU A 139 -6.24 2.65 10.91
N GLY A 140 -6.22 1.67 11.81
CA GLY A 140 -6.98 0.44 11.63
C GLY A 140 -8.49 0.67 11.61
N THR A 141 -8.97 1.62 12.43
CA THR A 141 -10.39 2.02 12.45
C THR A 141 -10.75 2.94 11.29
N ALA A 142 -9.78 3.72 10.77
CA ALA A 142 -9.99 4.62 9.64
C ALA A 142 -10.00 3.90 8.29
N LEU A 143 -9.49 2.66 8.22
CA LEU A 143 -9.40 1.89 6.97
C LEU A 143 -10.72 1.17 6.68
N ALA A 144 -11.41 1.56 5.61
CA ALA A 144 -12.61 0.89 5.15
C ALA A 144 -12.33 -0.51 4.56
N GLN A 145 -13.36 -1.37 4.50
CA GLN A 145 -13.23 -2.76 4.02
C GLN A 145 -12.79 -2.88 2.55
N ASP A 146 -13.06 -1.86 1.74
CA ASP A 146 -12.72 -1.80 0.31
C ASP A 146 -11.49 -0.92 0.03
N GLU A 147 -10.78 -0.50 1.07
CA GLU A 147 -9.58 0.30 0.98
C GLU A 147 -8.31 -0.52 1.30
N TYR A 148 -7.21 -0.06 0.76
CA TYR A 148 -5.86 -0.48 1.06
C TYR A 148 -5.08 0.71 1.60
N VAL A 149 -4.07 0.48 2.43
CA VAL A 149 -3.19 1.55 2.88
C VAL A 149 -1.72 1.15 2.73
N ILE A 150 -0.94 2.02 2.10
CA ILE A 150 0.53 1.95 2.18
C ILE A 150 0.90 2.63 3.49
N GLU A 151 1.04 1.82 4.52
CA GLU A 151 1.27 2.27 5.89
C GLU A 151 2.76 2.55 6.12
N ILE A 152 3.04 3.65 6.82
CA ILE A 152 4.40 4.02 7.20
C ILE A 152 4.70 3.42 8.57
N VAL A 153 5.87 2.81 8.69
CA VAL A 153 6.34 2.21 9.93
C VAL A 153 7.74 2.71 10.27
N VAL A 154 8.04 2.78 11.56
CA VAL A 154 9.28 3.29 12.14
C VAL A 154 9.99 2.22 12.96
N PRO A 155 11.28 2.37 13.28
CA PRO A 155 11.99 1.39 14.10
C PRO A 155 11.34 1.21 15.48
N ARG A 156 11.10 -0.03 15.86
CA ARG A 156 10.56 -0.38 17.18
C ARG A 156 11.51 -0.02 18.33
N ALA A 157 12.82 -0.04 18.08
CA ALA A 157 13.83 0.35 19.05
C ALA A 157 13.74 1.84 19.45
N GLY A 158 12.90 2.61 18.75
CA GLY A 158 12.72 4.03 18.98
C GLY A 158 13.12 4.89 17.79
N VAL A 159 12.77 6.17 17.85
CA VAL A 159 13.07 7.18 16.86
C VAL A 159 13.85 8.32 17.50
N ASP A 160 14.76 8.91 16.75
CA ASP A 160 15.49 10.11 17.14
C ASP A 160 14.70 11.36 16.74
N LEU A 161 14.01 11.95 17.70
CA LEU A 161 13.25 13.20 17.47
C LEU A 161 14.15 14.43 17.39
N ALA A 162 15.41 14.35 17.86
CA ALA A 162 16.37 15.44 17.71
C ALA A 162 16.92 15.53 16.29
N SER A 163 16.93 14.42 15.56
CA SER A 163 17.37 14.34 14.16
C SER A 163 16.30 13.61 13.29
N PRO A 164 15.11 14.22 13.07
CA PRO A 164 13.97 13.55 12.47
C PRO A 164 14.27 12.93 11.10
N MET A 165 15.09 13.61 10.29
CA MET A 165 15.43 13.19 8.93
C MET A 165 16.37 11.97 8.89
N ASN A 166 16.98 11.59 9.99
CA ASN A 166 17.92 10.45 10.07
C ASN A 166 17.23 9.13 10.43
N ASN A 167 15.93 9.15 10.71
CA ASN A 167 15.20 7.95 11.06
C ASN A 167 14.87 7.13 9.80
N PRO A 168 15.18 5.83 9.77
CA PRO A 168 14.75 4.98 8.69
C PRO A 168 13.24 4.80 8.75
N LEU A 169 12.58 4.98 7.61
CA LEU A 169 11.18 4.68 7.41
C LEU A 169 11.05 3.40 6.57
N HIS A 170 9.96 2.68 6.79
CA HIS A 170 9.62 1.53 5.96
C HIS A 170 8.15 1.60 5.58
N TYR A 171 7.79 1.09 4.40
CA TYR A 171 6.42 1.04 3.89
C TYR A 171 5.96 -0.40 3.82
N VAL A 172 4.72 -0.63 4.25
CA VAL A 172 4.05 -1.92 4.17
C VAL A 172 2.66 -1.73 3.58
N LEU A 173 2.08 -2.75 2.95
CA LEU A 173 0.70 -2.71 2.51
C LEU A 173 -0.20 -3.35 3.57
N THR A 174 -1.22 -2.63 4.03
CA THR A 174 -2.23 -3.13 4.98
C THR A 174 -3.62 -3.07 4.33
N TYR A 175 -4.44 -4.09 4.56
CA TYR A 175 -5.78 -4.21 3.99
C TYR A 175 -6.65 -5.23 4.74
N TRP A 176 -7.95 -5.15 4.51
CA TRP A 176 -8.92 -6.11 5.04
C TRP A 176 -9.00 -7.37 4.18
N LYS A 177 -9.03 -8.54 4.83
CA LYS A 177 -9.25 -9.84 4.21
C LYS A 177 -10.02 -10.74 5.18
N ASP A 178 -11.18 -11.22 4.77
CA ASP A 178 -12.05 -12.09 5.57
C ASP A 178 -12.31 -11.55 7.00
N GLY A 179 -12.55 -10.24 7.12
CA GLY A 179 -12.83 -9.55 8.38
C GLY A 179 -11.61 -9.36 9.29
N THR A 180 -10.41 -9.63 8.80
CA THR A 180 -9.16 -9.44 9.54
C THR A 180 -8.24 -8.48 8.78
N LEU A 181 -7.54 -7.59 9.49
CA LEU A 181 -6.50 -6.76 8.91
C LEU A 181 -5.22 -7.57 8.71
N TYR A 182 -4.72 -7.56 7.48
CA TYR A 182 -3.45 -8.16 7.09
C TYR A 182 -2.43 -7.11 6.71
N THR A 183 -1.17 -7.43 6.92
CA THR A 183 -0.02 -6.61 6.49
C THR A 183 0.89 -7.46 5.61
N LEU A 184 1.26 -6.91 4.47
CA LEU A 184 2.20 -7.50 3.51
C LEU A 184 3.48 -6.66 3.50
N ASP A 185 4.55 -7.23 4.07
CA ASP A 185 5.84 -6.55 4.26
C ASP A 185 6.77 -6.79 3.06
N PRO A 186 7.18 -5.73 2.34
CA PRO A 186 8.16 -5.81 1.25
C PRO A 186 9.50 -6.45 1.62
N ALA A 187 9.91 -6.35 2.88
CA ALA A 187 11.15 -6.98 3.32
C ALA A 187 11.05 -8.50 3.42
N ARG A 188 9.84 -9.05 3.44
CA ARG A 188 9.57 -10.49 3.64
C ARG A 188 8.77 -11.11 2.50
N GLY A 189 8.03 -10.31 1.72
CA GLY A 189 7.12 -10.78 0.67
C GLY A 189 5.99 -11.66 1.19
N LYS A 190 5.70 -11.59 2.49
CA LYS A 190 4.77 -12.46 3.20
C LYS A 190 3.65 -11.65 3.82
N GLU A 191 2.43 -12.12 3.60
CA GLU A 191 1.21 -11.65 4.26
C GLU A 191 1.13 -12.26 5.68
N GLU A 192 0.77 -11.43 6.65
CA GLU A 192 0.47 -11.88 8.01
C GLU A 192 -0.62 -11.01 8.63
N PRO A 193 -1.42 -11.53 9.60
CA PRO A 193 -2.35 -10.69 10.35
C PRO A 193 -1.62 -9.47 10.93
N ARG A 194 -2.20 -8.27 10.78
CA ARG A 194 -1.59 -7.01 11.25
C ARG A 194 -1.24 -7.05 12.74
N GLN A 195 -2.03 -7.77 13.54
CA GLN A 195 -1.77 -7.97 14.96
C GLN A 195 -0.40 -8.63 15.21
N ASN A 196 -0.02 -9.64 14.43
CA ASN A 196 1.29 -10.29 14.56
C ASN A 196 2.44 -9.33 14.25
N PHE A 197 2.22 -8.38 13.33
CA PHE A 197 3.18 -7.33 13.02
C PHE A 197 3.29 -6.33 14.18
N ILE A 198 2.17 -5.97 14.83
CA ILE A 198 2.12 -5.09 16.01
C ILE A 198 2.82 -5.73 17.20
N ASP A 199 2.51 -6.98 17.52
CA ASP A 199 3.03 -7.69 18.69
C ASP A 199 4.54 -7.92 18.64
N GLY A 200 5.15 -7.75 17.47
CA GLY A 200 6.57 -7.50 17.35
C GLY A 200 7.52 -8.64 17.55
N THR A 201 7.02 -9.87 17.59
CA THR A 201 7.90 -11.04 17.65
C THR A 201 8.63 -11.31 16.34
N THR A 202 8.10 -10.77 15.25
CA THR A 202 8.56 -11.09 13.89
C THR A 202 9.14 -9.88 13.13
N THR A 203 8.98 -8.65 13.63
CA THR A 203 9.44 -7.44 12.97
C THR A 203 10.11 -6.44 13.92
N LYS A 204 11.10 -5.71 13.37
CA LYS A 204 11.76 -4.58 14.04
C LYS A 204 11.03 -3.24 13.87
N TRP A 205 9.86 -3.24 13.25
CA TRP A 205 9.08 -2.06 12.92
C TRP A 205 7.88 -1.88 13.84
N SER A 206 7.45 -0.63 14.00
CA SER A 206 6.23 -0.23 14.71
C SER A 206 5.40 0.67 13.83
N PHE A 207 4.09 0.58 13.92
CA PHE A 207 3.17 1.49 13.24
C PHE A 207 3.21 2.90 13.85
N CYS A 208 2.95 3.91 13.03
CA CYS A 208 2.92 5.31 13.44
C CYS A 208 1.64 6.03 12.99
N ASN A 209 0.54 5.29 12.83
CA ASN A 209 -0.79 5.81 12.46
C ASN A 209 -0.74 6.80 11.29
N SER A 210 0.02 6.47 10.26
CA SER A 210 0.12 7.29 9.06
C SER A 210 0.28 6.44 7.81
N GLY A 211 -0.38 6.83 6.74
CA GLY A 211 -0.33 6.08 5.50
C GLY A 211 -1.08 6.72 4.34
N ILE A 212 -0.85 6.15 3.17
CA ILE A 212 -1.46 6.52 1.90
C ILE A 212 -2.61 5.54 1.66
N PHE A 213 -3.83 6.03 1.77
CA PHE A 213 -5.06 5.26 1.57
C PHE A 213 -5.40 5.20 0.09
N LEU A 214 -5.73 4.02 -0.39
CA LEU A 214 -5.98 3.70 -1.79
C LEU A 214 -7.33 2.98 -1.89
N LYS A 215 -8.22 3.53 -2.69
CA LYS A 215 -9.48 2.88 -3.06
C LYS A 215 -9.51 2.64 -4.56
N LYS A 216 -9.97 1.45 -4.97
CA LYS A 216 -10.07 1.07 -6.38
C LYS A 216 -11.19 1.83 -7.09
#